data_7d521a7a78b6c31c4d692c0a85ff2109
#
_entry.id   7d521a7a78b6c31c4d692c0a85ff2109
#
_cell.length_a   1.000
_cell.length_b   1.000
_cell.length_c   1.000
_cell.angle_alpha   90.00
_cell.angle_beta   90.00
_cell.angle_gamma   90.00
#
_symmetry.space_group_name_H-M   'P 1'
#
loop_
_entity.id
_entity.type
_entity.pdbx_description
1 polymer ?
#
loop_
_entity_poly.entity_id
_entity_poly.type
_entity_poly.pdbx_seq_one_letter_code
_entity_poly.pdbx_strand_id
1 'polypeptide(L)'
;TRVRSSAASDVYKRQDVDSIFDVDTIKALRDKVCEMAGVKYMEDEKTDVSIRVITDHIRSVTFMASDGILPSNEGRGYVLRRLLRRAARHGRLLGIEGRFLAELSKTVIEVSKDAYPELEEKKEFIFKVLTNEENQFNKTIDQGLRILGEMEDEMKAAGEKTLSGENAFKLYDTYGFPMDLTKEILEEKGYDIDEAGFQK
;
A
#
# COMPACT_ATOMS: atom_id res chain seq x y z
N THR A 1 3.04 -30.57 -6.55
CA THR A 1 2.37 -30.37 -5.24
C THR A 1 2.69 -28.96 -4.76
N ARG A 2 1.74 -28.03 -4.80
CA ARG A 2 1.90 -26.69 -4.28
C ARG A 2 1.93 -26.77 -2.75
N VAL A 3 3.08 -26.46 -2.16
CA VAL A 3 3.17 -26.18 -0.72
C VAL A 3 2.57 -24.77 -0.51
N ARG A 4 1.34 -24.72 -0.05
CA ARG A 4 0.70 -23.46 0.34
C ARG A 4 1.29 -23.03 1.69
N SER A 5 1.67 -21.75 1.81
CA SER A 5 2.08 -21.14 3.08
C SER A 5 0.98 -21.38 4.13
N SER A 6 1.34 -22.10 5.18
CA SER A 6 0.38 -22.82 5.98
C SER A 6 -0.42 -21.99 7.00
N ALA A 7 0.16 -20.91 7.56
CA ALA A 7 -0.46 -20.25 8.72
C ALA A 7 -1.73 -19.47 8.38
N ALA A 8 -1.75 -18.65 7.33
CA ALA A 8 -2.94 -17.87 6.97
C ALA A 8 -4.05 -18.75 6.38
N SER A 9 -3.67 -19.82 5.62
CA SER A 9 -4.63 -20.76 5.05
C SER A 9 -5.26 -21.69 6.08
N ASP A 10 -4.59 -21.93 7.22
CA ASP A 10 -5.16 -22.73 8.30
C ASP A 10 -6.18 -21.94 9.15
N VAL A 11 -5.97 -20.63 9.33
CA VAL A 11 -6.89 -19.79 10.09
C VAL A 11 -8.25 -19.68 9.38
N TYR A 12 -8.29 -19.38 8.07
CA TYR A 12 -9.56 -19.26 7.37
C TYR A 12 -10.29 -20.61 7.24
N LYS A 13 -9.55 -21.72 7.12
CA LYS A 13 -10.14 -23.07 7.12
C LYS A 13 -10.76 -23.46 8.46
N ARG A 14 -10.15 -23.02 9.59
CA ARG A 14 -10.67 -23.29 10.93
C ARG A 14 -11.91 -22.46 11.24
N GLN A 15 -12.06 -21.28 10.64
CA GLN A 15 -13.23 -20.42 10.82
C GLN A 15 -14.33 -20.66 9.79
N ASP A 16 -14.11 -21.60 8.84
CA ASP A 16 -15.07 -21.96 7.78
C ASP A 16 -15.57 -20.74 6.97
N VAL A 17 -14.63 -19.88 6.58
CA VAL A 17 -14.89 -18.70 5.76
C VAL A 17 -14.29 -18.83 4.37
N ASP A 18 -14.91 -18.22 3.36
CA ASP A 18 -14.52 -18.35 1.96
C ASP A 18 -13.24 -17.57 1.60
N SER A 19 -12.93 -16.52 2.35
CA SER A 19 -11.81 -15.64 2.09
C SER A 19 -11.01 -15.35 3.35
N ILE A 20 -9.69 -15.15 3.20
CA ILE A 20 -8.83 -14.65 4.29
C ILE A 20 -9.29 -13.28 4.79
N PHE A 21 -9.94 -12.48 3.95
CA PHE A 21 -10.49 -11.17 4.31
C PHE A 21 -11.75 -11.25 5.16
N ASP A 22 -12.31 -12.44 5.38
CA ASP A 22 -13.45 -12.70 6.27
C ASP A 22 -13.04 -13.31 7.61
N VAL A 23 -11.73 -13.57 7.81
CA VAL A 23 -11.17 -13.96 9.11
C VAL A 23 -11.30 -12.78 10.08
N ASP A 24 -11.76 -13.02 11.31
CA ASP A 24 -12.15 -12.01 12.30
C ASP A 24 -11.20 -10.82 12.40
N THR A 25 -9.90 -11.07 12.56
CA THR A 25 -8.89 -10.01 12.72
C THR A 25 -8.68 -9.20 11.44
N ILE A 26 -8.76 -9.84 10.27
CA ILE A 26 -8.58 -9.20 8.97
C ILE A 26 -9.88 -8.50 8.56
N LYS A 27 -11.03 -9.12 8.86
CA LYS A 27 -12.34 -8.53 8.64
C LYS A 27 -12.51 -7.20 9.38
N ALA A 28 -12.08 -7.13 10.64
CA ALA A 28 -12.13 -5.88 11.41
C ALA A 28 -11.36 -4.75 10.73
N LEU A 29 -10.19 -5.03 10.16
CA LEU A 29 -9.39 -4.07 9.39
C LEU A 29 -10.09 -3.67 8.09
N ARG A 30 -10.58 -4.66 7.33
CA ARG A 30 -11.33 -4.45 6.09
C ARG A 30 -12.56 -3.56 6.32
N ASP A 31 -13.33 -3.86 7.35
CA ASP A 31 -14.55 -3.12 7.69
C ASP A 31 -14.20 -1.69 8.13
N LYS A 32 -13.06 -1.49 8.83
CA LYS A 32 -12.56 -0.16 9.17
C LYS A 32 -12.13 0.65 7.94
N VAL A 33 -11.49 0.02 6.95
CA VAL A 33 -11.18 0.67 5.67
C VAL A 33 -12.47 1.10 4.96
N CYS A 34 -13.48 0.22 4.90
CA CYS A 34 -14.78 0.53 4.32
C CYS A 34 -15.47 1.71 5.01
N GLU A 35 -15.46 1.72 6.35
CA GLU A 35 -16.01 2.83 7.16
C GLU A 35 -15.32 4.17 6.82
N MET A 36 -13.98 4.18 6.80
CA MET A 36 -13.21 5.39 6.53
C MET A 36 -13.39 5.93 5.11
N ALA A 37 -13.57 5.03 4.14
CA ALA A 37 -13.79 5.38 2.74
C ALA A 37 -15.27 5.63 2.39
N GLY A 38 -16.22 5.28 3.26
CA GLY A 38 -17.64 5.36 2.97
C GLY A 38 -18.12 4.40 1.88
N VAL A 39 -17.44 3.25 1.70
CA VAL A 39 -17.72 2.24 0.68
C VAL A 39 -18.10 0.90 1.31
N LYS A 40 -18.68 0.00 0.51
CA LYS A 40 -18.98 -1.35 0.94
C LYS A 40 -18.11 -2.35 0.17
N TYR A 41 -17.68 -3.38 0.88
CA TYR A 41 -16.96 -4.50 0.30
C TYR A 41 -17.89 -5.40 -0.52
N MET A 42 -17.42 -5.93 -1.65
CA MET A 42 -18.15 -6.79 -2.60
C MET A 42 -19.21 -6.06 -3.47
N GLU A 43 -19.12 -4.73 -3.62
CA GLU A 43 -19.98 -3.97 -4.53
C GLU A 43 -19.28 -3.64 -5.86
N ASP A 44 -17.96 -3.41 -5.86
CA ASP A 44 -17.18 -3.08 -7.05
C ASP A 44 -15.78 -3.70 -6.97
N GLU A 45 -15.36 -4.38 -8.04
CA GLU A 45 -14.09 -5.12 -8.06
C GLU A 45 -12.86 -4.23 -7.84
N LYS A 46 -12.81 -3.03 -8.42
CA LYS A 46 -11.68 -2.11 -8.25
C LYS A 46 -11.61 -1.55 -6.84
N THR A 47 -12.75 -1.22 -6.28
CA THR A 47 -12.90 -0.82 -4.88
C THR A 47 -12.45 -1.95 -3.96
N ASP A 48 -12.85 -3.17 -4.21
CA ASP A 48 -12.47 -4.34 -3.43
C ASP A 48 -10.97 -4.62 -3.47
N VAL A 49 -10.33 -4.47 -4.64
CA VAL A 49 -8.86 -4.57 -4.75
C VAL A 49 -8.19 -3.54 -3.86
N SER A 50 -8.63 -2.29 -3.90
CA SER A 50 -8.07 -1.22 -3.05
C SER A 50 -8.25 -1.49 -1.57
N ILE A 51 -9.43 -1.96 -1.15
CA ILE A 51 -9.70 -2.35 0.24
C ILE A 51 -8.77 -3.48 0.68
N ARG A 52 -8.59 -4.52 -0.13
CA ARG A 52 -7.71 -5.66 0.18
C ARG A 52 -6.25 -5.23 0.28
N VAL A 53 -5.77 -4.40 -0.65
CA VAL A 53 -4.39 -3.87 -0.62
C VAL A 53 -4.13 -3.09 0.65
N ILE A 54 -5.01 -2.15 1.01
CA ILE A 54 -4.86 -1.37 2.24
C ILE A 54 -4.86 -2.28 3.47
N THR A 55 -5.81 -3.21 3.55
CA THR A 55 -5.96 -4.14 4.68
C THR A 55 -4.71 -5.01 4.89
N ASP A 56 -4.17 -5.59 3.82
CA ASP A 56 -2.96 -6.42 3.86
C ASP A 56 -1.73 -5.60 4.24
N HIS A 57 -1.56 -4.45 3.59
CA HIS A 57 -0.36 -3.64 3.74
C HIS A 57 -0.30 -2.96 5.11
N ILE A 58 -1.42 -2.43 5.64
CA ILE A 58 -1.39 -1.78 6.95
C ILE A 58 -1.02 -2.77 8.07
N ARG A 59 -1.50 -3.99 7.98
CA ARG A 59 -1.11 -5.04 8.92
C ARG A 59 0.40 -5.28 8.85
N SER A 60 0.92 -5.50 7.65
CA SER A 60 2.35 -5.76 7.42
C SER A 60 3.25 -4.61 7.90
N VAL A 61 2.94 -3.36 7.56
CA VAL A 61 3.77 -2.21 7.97
C VAL A 61 3.70 -1.92 9.46
N THR A 62 2.57 -2.20 10.12
CA THR A 62 2.43 -2.07 11.57
C THR A 62 3.38 -3.03 12.30
N PHE A 63 3.43 -4.30 11.90
CA PHE A 63 4.35 -5.28 12.46
C PHE A 63 5.82 -4.94 12.14
N MET A 64 6.12 -4.59 10.89
CA MET A 64 7.48 -4.17 10.50
C MET A 64 7.97 -2.96 11.32
N ALA A 65 7.12 -1.97 11.54
CA ALA A 65 7.46 -0.82 12.39
C ALA A 65 7.66 -1.22 13.85
N SER A 66 6.85 -2.14 14.39
CA SER A 66 7.04 -2.71 15.72
C SER A 66 8.40 -3.42 15.87
N ASP A 67 8.87 -4.08 14.80
CA ASP A 67 10.19 -4.70 14.73
C ASP A 67 11.34 -3.69 14.60
N GLY A 68 11.05 -2.38 14.64
CA GLY A 68 12.03 -1.32 14.56
C GLY A 68 12.51 -1.00 13.14
N ILE A 69 11.82 -1.49 12.10
CA ILE A 69 12.13 -1.17 10.72
C ILE A 69 11.65 0.25 10.41
N LEU A 70 12.56 1.08 9.90
CA LEU A 70 12.28 2.45 9.47
C LEU A 70 12.22 2.53 7.94
N PRO A 71 11.35 3.39 7.37
CA PRO A 71 11.33 3.64 5.93
C PRO A 71 12.70 4.10 5.42
N SER A 72 13.19 3.47 4.37
CA SER A 72 14.48 3.80 3.73
C SER A 72 14.42 3.53 2.23
N ASN A 73 15.52 3.82 1.52
CA ASN A 73 15.65 3.55 0.09
C ASN A 73 16.20 2.16 -0.21
N GLU A 74 16.61 1.40 0.81
CA GLU A 74 17.25 0.10 0.65
C GLU A 74 16.74 -0.94 1.66
N GLY A 75 16.95 -2.21 1.35
CA GLY A 75 16.70 -3.32 2.24
C GLY A 75 15.26 -3.42 2.75
N ARG A 76 15.10 -3.80 4.01
CA ARG A 76 13.76 -4.00 4.63
C ARG A 76 12.98 -2.69 4.75
N GLY A 77 13.66 -1.57 4.97
CA GLY A 77 13.03 -0.25 5.05
C GLY A 77 12.44 0.21 3.72
N TYR A 78 13.03 -0.18 2.59
CA TYR A 78 12.44 0.04 1.27
C TYR A 78 11.11 -0.71 1.11
N VAL A 79 11.06 -1.96 1.56
CA VAL A 79 9.82 -2.76 1.51
C VAL A 79 8.73 -2.09 2.34
N LEU A 80 9.04 -1.65 3.57
CA LEU A 80 8.09 -0.93 4.42
C LEU A 80 7.58 0.34 3.72
N ARG A 81 8.48 1.17 3.19
CA ARG A 81 8.15 2.40 2.46
C ARG A 81 7.25 2.12 1.27
N ARG A 82 7.56 1.11 0.47
CA ARG A 82 6.78 0.71 -0.70
C ARG A 82 5.35 0.30 -0.34
N LEU A 83 5.20 -0.59 0.66
CA LEU A 83 3.88 -1.05 1.12
C LEU A 83 3.05 0.12 1.66
N LEU A 84 3.65 1.01 2.45
CA LEU A 84 2.97 2.16 3.02
C LEU A 84 2.48 3.14 1.94
N ARG A 85 3.35 3.48 0.97
CA ARG A 85 2.99 4.38 -0.13
C ARG A 85 1.94 3.77 -1.05
N ARG A 86 1.98 2.47 -1.28
CA ARG A 86 0.97 1.76 -2.05
C ARG A 86 -0.39 1.80 -1.32
N ALA A 87 -0.42 1.55 -0.03
CA ALA A 87 -1.64 1.70 0.78
C ALA A 87 -2.18 3.13 0.76
N ALA A 88 -1.32 4.14 0.88
CA ALA A 88 -1.71 5.56 0.81
C ALA A 88 -2.34 5.92 -0.55
N ARG A 89 -1.76 5.43 -1.67
CA ARG A 89 -2.34 5.61 -3.01
C ARG A 89 -3.73 4.97 -3.11
N HIS A 90 -3.88 3.73 -2.68
CA HIS A 90 -5.18 3.05 -2.72
C HIS A 90 -6.22 3.76 -1.84
N GLY A 91 -5.81 4.37 -0.73
CA GLY A 91 -6.68 5.25 0.06
C GLY A 91 -7.19 6.45 -0.76
N ARG A 92 -6.31 7.09 -1.55
CA ARG A 92 -6.72 8.16 -2.48
C ARG A 92 -7.70 7.67 -3.54
N LEU A 93 -7.50 6.48 -4.09
CA LEU A 93 -8.44 5.88 -5.06
C LEU A 93 -9.82 5.62 -4.45
N LEU A 94 -9.88 5.32 -3.16
CA LEU A 94 -11.14 5.17 -2.40
C LEU A 94 -11.74 6.50 -1.93
N GLY A 95 -11.09 7.65 -2.21
CA GLY A 95 -11.55 8.97 -1.78
C GLY A 95 -11.21 9.33 -0.34
N ILE A 96 -10.35 8.57 0.33
CA ILE A 96 -9.88 8.91 1.69
C ILE A 96 -8.91 10.09 1.59
N GLU A 97 -9.31 11.23 2.17
CA GLU A 97 -8.48 12.43 2.20
C GLU A 97 -7.58 12.47 3.44
N GLY A 98 -6.41 13.08 3.29
CA GLY A 98 -5.49 13.32 4.40
C GLY A 98 -4.74 12.08 4.86
N ARG A 99 -4.59 11.96 6.18
CA ARG A 99 -3.85 10.86 6.84
C ARG A 99 -4.83 9.86 7.43
N PHE A 100 -4.61 8.59 7.18
CA PHE A 100 -5.49 7.54 7.67
C PHE A 100 -4.74 6.27 8.13
N LEU A 101 -3.49 6.08 7.68
CA LEU A 101 -2.75 4.83 7.94
C LEU A 101 -2.43 4.64 9.42
N ALA A 102 -2.04 5.71 10.14
CA ALA A 102 -1.80 5.62 11.58
C ALA A 102 -3.10 5.31 12.35
N GLU A 103 -4.24 5.88 11.94
CA GLU A 103 -5.53 5.56 12.55
C GLU A 103 -5.93 4.11 12.29
N LEU A 104 -5.73 3.62 11.06
CA LEU A 104 -6.03 2.24 10.71
C LEU A 104 -5.10 1.25 11.45
N SER A 105 -3.83 1.63 11.72
CA SER A 105 -2.90 0.81 12.49
C SER A 105 -3.32 0.61 13.95
N LYS A 106 -4.12 1.51 14.53
CA LYS A 106 -4.74 1.31 15.85
C LYS A 106 -5.63 0.07 15.86
N THR A 107 -6.40 -0.14 14.79
CA THR A 107 -7.23 -1.34 14.65
C THR A 107 -6.35 -2.60 14.56
N VAL A 108 -5.21 -2.54 13.84
CA VAL A 108 -4.25 -3.66 13.80
C VAL A 108 -3.76 -4.03 15.20
N ILE A 109 -3.36 -3.01 15.98
CA ILE A 109 -2.87 -3.20 17.35
C ILE A 109 -3.97 -3.80 18.22
N GLU A 110 -5.18 -3.23 18.17
CA GLU A 110 -6.31 -3.67 19.01
C GLU A 110 -6.67 -5.13 18.78
N VAL A 111 -6.72 -5.59 17.52
CA VAL A 111 -7.07 -6.99 17.21
C VAL A 111 -5.91 -7.97 17.40
N SER A 112 -4.69 -7.47 17.64
CA SER A 112 -3.48 -8.31 17.71
C SER A 112 -2.76 -8.26 19.04
N LYS A 113 -3.04 -7.29 19.92
CA LYS A 113 -2.29 -7.03 21.18
C LYS A 113 -2.27 -8.21 22.17
N ASP A 114 -3.31 -9.04 22.17
CA ASP A 114 -3.36 -10.20 23.06
C ASP A 114 -2.34 -11.28 22.70
N ALA A 115 -2.07 -11.43 21.39
CA ALA A 115 -1.07 -12.35 20.87
C ALA A 115 0.32 -11.70 20.71
N TYR A 116 0.35 -10.36 20.54
CA TYR A 116 1.55 -9.57 20.28
C TYR A 116 1.54 -8.30 21.14
N PRO A 117 1.78 -8.41 22.47
CA PRO A 117 1.71 -7.28 23.41
C PRO A 117 2.71 -6.16 23.08
N GLU A 118 3.82 -6.47 22.42
CA GLU A 118 4.80 -5.49 21.93
C GLU A 118 4.23 -4.45 20.98
N LEU A 119 3.13 -4.74 20.31
CA LEU A 119 2.43 -3.75 19.45
C LEU A 119 1.85 -2.61 20.28
N GLU A 120 1.23 -2.93 21.42
CA GLU A 120 0.70 -1.93 22.35
C GLU A 120 1.82 -1.13 23.03
N GLU A 121 2.88 -1.81 23.46
CA GLU A 121 4.05 -1.17 24.09
C GLU A 121 4.72 -0.15 23.15
N LYS A 122 4.77 -0.44 21.85
CA LYS A 122 5.45 0.40 20.84
C LYS A 122 4.50 1.27 20.02
N LYS A 123 3.23 1.37 20.37
CA LYS A 123 2.20 2.04 19.56
C LYS A 123 2.57 3.47 19.16
N GLU A 124 3.10 4.27 20.06
CA GLU A 124 3.51 5.65 19.78
C GLU A 124 4.63 5.73 18.75
N PHE A 125 5.59 4.80 18.82
CA PHE A 125 6.66 4.69 17.84
C PHE A 125 6.10 4.29 16.47
N ILE A 126 5.22 3.29 16.42
CA ILE A 126 4.56 2.83 15.19
C ILE A 126 3.80 4.01 14.54
N PHE A 127 2.98 4.71 15.30
CA PHE A 127 2.20 5.85 14.78
C PHE A 127 3.10 6.96 14.25
N LYS A 128 4.20 7.26 14.93
CA LYS A 128 5.17 8.25 14.47
C LYS A 128 5.82 7.86 13.15
N VAL A 129 6.22 6.59 13.00
CA VAL A 129 6.84 6.08 11.76
C VAL A 129 5.84 6.17 10.59
N LEU A 130 4.62 5.67 10.77
CA LEU A 130 3.60 5.67 9.72
C LEU A 130 3.20 7.11 9.35
N THR A 131 2.91 7.93 10.34
CA THR A 131 2.50 9.34 10.13
C THR A 131 3.56 10.14 9.39
N ASN A 132 4.82 9.99 9.75
CA ASN A 132 5.91 10.73 9.12
C ASN A 132 6.06 10.37 7.64
N GLU A 133 6.06 9.08 7.31
CA GLU A 133 6.20 8.62 5.93
C GLU A 133 4.96 8.97 5.09
N GLU A 134 3.75 8.80 5.64
CA GLU A 134 2.50 9.19 5.00
C GLU A 134 2.47 10.71 4.71
N ASN A 135 2.90 11.54 5.67
CA ASN A 135 3.00 12.99 5.48
C ASN A 135 3.98 13.36 4.37
N GLN A 136 5.13 12.70 4.32
CA GLN A 136 6.11 12.96 3.26
C GLN A 136 5.55 12.59 1.88
N PHE A 137 4.89 11.44 1.78
CA PHE A 137 4.31 11.00 0.52
C PHE A 137 3.12 11.87 0.10
N ASN A 138 2.24 12.25 1.04
CA ASN A 138 1.09 13.10 0.74
C ASN A 138 1.47 14.50 0.21
N LYS A 139 2.67 15.00 0.52
CA LYS A 139 3.18 16.27 -0.07
C LYS A 139 3.50 16.15 -1.56
N THR A 140 3.85 14.99 -2.03
CA THR A 140 4.35 14.78 -3.39
C THR A 140 3.42 13.93 -4.26
N ILE A 141 2.49 13.18 -3.67
CA ILE A 141 1.65 12.24 -4.42
C ILE A 141 0.80 12.92 -5.48
N ASP A 142 0.13 14.01 -5.14
CA ASP A 142 -0.77 14.71 -6.07
C ASP A 142 0.03 15.32 -7.24
N GLN A 143 1.19 15.88 -6.95
CA GLN A 143 2.09 16.42 -7.97
C GLN A 143 2.69 15.30 -8.82
N GLY A 144 3.11 14.19 -8.22
CA GLY A 144 3.65 13.04 -8.94
C GLY A 144 2.62 12.39 -9.85
N LEU A 145 1.37 12.22 -9.40
CA LEU A 145 0.28 11.71 -10.24
C LEU A 145 -0.03 12.65 -11.41
N ARG A 146 0.00 13.98 -11.19
CA ARG A 146 -0.16 14.95 -12.27
C ARG A 146 0.95 14.84 -13.32
N ILE A 147 2.20 14.79 -12.89
CA ILE A 147 3.36 14.65 -13.79
C ILE A 147 3.33 13.33 -14.56
N LEU A 148 2.95 12.22 -13.88
CA LEU A 148 2.78 10.94 -14.56
C LEU A 148 1.69 11.01 -15.63
N GLY A 149 0.57 11.69 -15.33
CA GLY A 149 -0.50 11.93 -16.30
C GLY A 149 -0.02 12.74 -17.53
N GLU A 150 0.80 13.78 -17.33
CA GLU A 150 1.42 14.54 -18.42
C GLU A 150 2.34 13.67 -19.29
N MET A 151 3.16 12.81 -18.66
CA MET A 151 4.01 11.84 -19.36
C MET A 151 3.20 10.81 -20.14
N GLU A 152 2.07 10.34 -19.60
CA GLU A 152 1.15 9.43 -20.30
C GLU A 152 0.53 10.10 -21.54
N ASP A 153 0.14 11.36 -21.44
CA ASP A 153 -0.41 12.11 -22.56
C ASP A 153 0.65 12.34 -23.67
N GLU A 154 1.90 12.62 -23.28
CA GLU A 154 3.03 12.72 -24.23
C GLU A 154 3.28 11.38 -24.94
N MET A 155 3.33 10.27 -24.19
CA MET A 155 3.49 8.93 -24.74
C MET A 155 2.35 8.59 -25.73
N LYS A 156 1.12 8.91 -25.36
CA LYS A 156 -0.07 8.70 -26.21
C LYS A 156 0.02 9.50 -27.52
N ALA A 157 0.46 10.76 -27.44
CA ALA A 157 0.65 11.62 -28.62
C ALA A 157 1.77 11.10 -29.52
N ALA A 158 2.83 10.52 -28.95
CA ALA A 158 3.95 9.91 -29.69
C ALA A 158 3.65 8.48 -30.20
N GLY A 159 2.53 7.88 -29.78
CA GLY A 159 2.22 6.47 -30.07
C GLY A 159 3.09 5.47 -29.32
N GLU A 160 3.75 5.91 -28.24
CA GLU A 160 4.59 5.10 -27.39
C GLU A 160 3.75 4.40 -26.31
N LYS A 161 4.18 3.20 -25.92
CA LYS A 161 3.52 2.41 -24.86
C LYS A 161 4.43 2.12 -23.66
N THR A 162 5.66 2.64 -23.69
CA THR A 162 6.66 2.38 -22.65
C THR A 162 7.19 3.68 -22.11
N LEU A 163 7.06 3.91 -20.82
CA LEU A 163 7.67 5.05 -20.13
C LEU A 163 9.19 4.86 -20.08
N SER A 164 9.93 5.90 -20.47
CA SER A 164 11.39 5.85 -20.43
C SER A 164 11.93 5.71 -19.01
N GLY A 165 13.07 5.01 -18.88
CA GLY A 165 13.76 4.85 -17.58
C GLY A 165 14.11 6.18 -16.93
N GLU A 166 14.47 7.20 -17.71
CA GLU A 166 14.76 8.56 -17.22
C GLU A 166 13.54 9.21 -16.57
N ASN A 167 12.37 9.13 -17.21
CA ASN A 167 11.11 9.64 -16.68
C ASN A 167 10.67 8.86 -15.43
N ALA A 168 10.85 7.55 -15.42
CA ALA A 168 10.60 6.72 -14.26
C ALA A 168 11.53 7.08 -13.09
N PHE A 169 12.81 7.32 -13.35
CA PHE A 169 13.78 7.76 -12.34
C PHE A 169 13.42 9.15 -11.79
N LYS A 170 12.98 10.08 -12.62
CA LYS A 170 12.50 11.39 -12.18
C LYS A 170 11.31 11.29 -11.22
N LEU A 171 10.35 10.40 -11.49
CA LEU A 171 9.23 10.13 -10.59
C LEU A 171 9.69 9.54 -9.26
N TYR A 172 10.66 8.63 -9.30
CA TYR A 172 11.24 8.02 -8.10
C TYR A 172 12.02 9.03 -7.25
N ASP A 173 12.97 9.74 -7.84
CA ASP A 173 13.90 10.63 -7.14
C ASP A 173 13.22 11.91 -6.63
N THR A 174 12.44 12.56 -7.48
CA THR A 174 11.84 13.87 -7.18
C THR A 174 10.54 13.78 -6.41
N TYR A 175 9.68 12.82 -6.77
CA TYR A 175 8.31 12.71 -6.21
C TYR A 175 8.15 11.52 -5.27
N GLY A 176 9.19 10.73 -5.09
CA GLY A 176 9.18 9.60 -4.17
C GLY A 176 8.23 8.48 -4.59
N PHE A 177 7.97 8.32 -5.88
CA PHE A 177 7.21 7.19 -6.42
C PHE A 177 8.12 5.96 -6.52
N PRO A 178 7.92 4.91 -5.70
CA PRO A 178 8.63 3.66 -5.91
C PRO A 178 8.39 3.14 -7.34
N MET A 179 9.43 2.55 -7.94
CA MET A 179 9.37 1.99 -9.28
C MET A 179 8.15 1.08 -9.49
N ASP A 180 7.92 0.17 -8.51
CA ASP A 180 6.79 -0.76 -8.57
C ASP A 180 5.43 -0.05 -8.53
N LEU A 181 5.32 1.09 -7.83
CA LEU A 181 4.09 1.88 -7.81
C LEU A 181 3.83 2.55 -9.16
N THR A 182 4.88 3.12 -9.77
CA THR A 182 4.78 3.70 -11.12
C THR A 182 4.38 2.64 -12.13
N LYS A 183 5.01 1.45 -12.06
CA LYS A 183 4.70 0.32 -12.92
C LYS A 183 3.24 -0.12 -12.78
N GLU A 184 2.75 -0.30 -11.57
CA GLU A 184 1.35 -0.67 -11.29
C GLU A 184 0.35 0.33 -11.92
N ILE A 185 0.62 1.65 -11.77
CA ILE A 185 -0.25 2.69 -12.34
C ILE A 185 -0.27 2.63 -13.88
N LEU A 186 0.89 2.40 -14.49
CA LEU A 186 1.02 2.30 -15.94
C LEU A 186 0.36 1.04 -16.48
N GLU A 187 0.57 -0.12 -15.85
CA GLU A 187 -0.03 -1.40 -16.23
C GLU A 187 -1.57 -1.35 -16.16
N GLU A 188 -2.16 -0.69 -15.16
CA GLU A 188 -3.61 -0.48 -15.06
C GLU A 188 -4.19 0.24 -16.30
N LYS A 189 -3.36 1.02 -16.99
CA LYS A 189 -3.73 1.80 -18.19
C LYS A 189 -3.23 1.19 -19.51
N GLY A 190 -2.57 0.02 -19.43
CA GLY A 190 -2.04 -0.69 -20.59
C GLY A 190 -0.72 -0.13 -21.14
N TYR A 191 0.05 0.57 -20.29
CA TYR A 191 1.40 1.03 -20.57
C TYR A 191 2.43 0.14 -19.85
N ASP A 192 3.69 0.23 -20.28
CA ASP A 192 4.84 -0.48 -19.71
C ASP A 192 5.92 0.52 -19.26
N ILE A 193 7.03 0.05 -18.70
CA ILE A 193 8.13 0.86 -18.19
C ILE A 193 9.48 0.27 -18.58
N ASP A 194 10.44 1.11 -18.98
CA ASP A 194 11.82 0.74 -19.25
C ASP A 194 12.61 0.54 -17.95
N GLU A 195 12.49 -0.65 -17.36
CA GLU A 195 13.20 -1.02 -16.13
C GLU A 195 14.73 -1.00 -16.31
N ALA A 196 15.23 -1.36 -17.50
CA ALA A 196 16.67 -1.39 -17.77
C ALA A 196 17.25 0.02 -17.86
N GLY A 197 16.51 0.98 -18.40
CA GLY A 197 16.89 2.40 -18.44
C GLY A 197 16.83 3.06 -17.05
N PHE A 198 15.92 2.61 -16.18
CA PHE A 198 15.84 3.10 -14.80
C PHE A 198 17.06 2.73 -13.94
N GLN A 199 17.71 1.59 -14.21
CA GLN A 199 18.86 1.10 -13.44
C GLN A 199 20.21 1.71 -13.88
N LYS A 200 20.25 2.52 -14.92
CA LYS A 200 21.46 3.19 -15.43
C LYS A 200 21.70 4.54 -14.76
#